data_9fbeef80ce7615169cfc9db3b919cc09
#
_entry.id   9fbeef80ce7615169cfc9db3b919cc09
#
_cell.length_a   1.000
_cell.length_b   1.000
_cell.length_c   1.000
_cell.angle_alpha   90.00
_cell.angle_beta   90.00
_cell.angle_gamma   90.00
#
_symmetry.space_group_name_H-M   'P 1'
#
loop_
_entity.id
_entity.type
_entity.pdbx_description
1 polymer ?
#
loop_
_entity_poly.entity_id
_entity_poly.type
_entity_poly.pdbx_seq_one_letter_code
_entity_poly.pdbx_strand_id
1 'polypeptide(L)'
;KSRSRGLGDVYKRQYYGFGIVSNNEIDKINILNASLLAMKRAILNLPIKPALVLVDGIYKPDLNIPMKTIIGGDSIEDAISAASIIAKVYRDNLMIEYNKKYPDYNFKKNKGYGTKEHFFAIQQKGICTIHRKSFKGVLNK
;
A
#
# COMPACT_ATOMS: atom_id res chain seq x y z
N LYS A 1 3.31 -7.99 33.26
CA LYS A 1 4.72 -7.95 32.80
C LYS A 1 5.17 -9.27 32.17
N SER A 2 4.78 -10.43 32.72
CA SER A 2 5.13 -11.73 32.12
C SER A 2 4.43 -12.00 30.78
N ARG A 3 3.19 -11.53 30.60
CA ARG A 3 2.48 -11.59 29.32
C ARG A 3 3.14 -10.73 28.24
N SER A 4 3.64 -9.55 28.62
CA SER A 4 4.33 -8.68 27.68
C SER A 4 5.69 -9.24 27.24
N ARG A 5 6.36 -10.00 28.09
CA ARG A 5 7.61 -10.71 27.71
C ARG A 5 7.36 -11.85 26.76
N GLY A 6 6.34 -12.70 27.02
CA GLY A 6 5.98 -13.79 26.12
C GLY A 6 5.52 -13.29 24.75
N LEU A 7 4.70 -12.22 24.73
CA LEU A 7 4.31 -11.55 23.50
C LEU A 7 5.51 -10.92 22.79
N GLY A 8 6.45 -10.29 23.51
CA GLY A 8 7.65 -9.72 22.96
C GLY A 8 8.53 -10.77 22.27
N ASP A 9 8.65 -11.97 22.83
CA ASP A 9 9.40 -13.07 22.23
C ASP A 9 8.70 -13.65 21.00
N VAL A 10 7.37 -13.68 20.98
CA VAL A 10 6.58 -14.06 19.80
C VAL A 10 6.72 -12.99 18.71
N TYR A 11 6.63 -11.72 19.04
CA TYR A 11 6.77 -10.60 18.09
C TYR A 11 8.17 -10.50 17.49
N LYS A 12 9.22 -10.86 18.20
CA LYS A 12 10.58 -10.94 17.65
C LYS A 12 10.74 -11.94 16.51
N ARG A 13 9.81 -12.89 16.38
CA ARG A 13 9.76 -13.88 15.30
C ARG A 13 8.77 -13.51 14.20
N GLN A 14 8.20 -12.32 14.26
CA GLN A 14 7.30 -11.86 13.19
C GLN A 14 8.08 -11.50 11.95
N TYR A 15 7.50 -11.84 10.82
CA TYR A 15 8.01 -11.52 9.50
C TYR A 15 7.10 -10.52 8.84
N TYR A 16 7.65 -9.75 7.93
CA TYR A 16 6.87 -8.87 7.08
C TYR A 16 7.35 -8.97 5.64
N GLY A 17 6.49 -8.59 4.70
CA GLY A 17 6.80 -8.54 3.29
C GLY A 17 6.00 -7.42 2.65
N PHE A 18 6.58 -6.78 1.65
CA PHE A 18 5.92 -5.74 0.88
C PHE A 18 5.53 -6.26 -0.49
N GLY A 19 4.37 -5.82 -0.96
CA GLY A 19 3.94 -5.98 -2.33
C GLY A 19 3.78 -4.62 -2.97
N ILE A 20 4.46 -4.40 -4.09
CA ILE A 20 4.46 -3.14 -4.81
C ILE A 20 3.92 -3.37 -6.20
N VAL A 21 3.02 -2.47 -6.63
CA VAL A 21 2.48 -2.43 -7.98
C VAL A 21 2.75 -1.06 -8.56
N SER A 22 3.34 -1.03 -9.74
CA SER A 22 3.71 0.23 -10.41
C SER A 22 2.48 0.97 -10.93
N ASN A 23 2.64 2.27 -11.18
CA ASN A 23 1.61 3.08 -11.83
C ASN A 23 1.22 2.53 -13.22
N ASN A 24 2.16 2.00 -13.97
CA ASN A 24 1.88 1.41 -15.28
C ASN A 24 1.02 0.14 -15.15
N GLU A 25 1.26 -0.70 -14.16
CA GLU A 25 0.43 -1.87 -13.86
C GLU A 25 -0.98 -1.43 -13.42
N ILE A 26 -1.09 -0.40 -12.56
CA ILE A 26 -2.38 0.15 -12.13
C ILE A 26 -3.19 0.61 -13.34
N ASP A 27 -2.57 1.30 -14.28
CA ASP A 27 -3.23 1.79 -15.49
C ASP A 27 -3.75 0.65 -16.38
N LYS A 28 -3.13 -0.52 -16.32
CA LYS A 28 -3.56 -1.72 -17.09
C LYS A 28 -4.69 -2.50 -16.43
N ILE A 29 -4.67 -2.64 -15.10
CA ILE A 29 -5.55 -3.57 -14.38
C ILE A 29 -6.55 -2.90 -13.44
N ASN A 30 -6.52 -1.58 -13.31
CA ASN A 30 -7.22 -0.71 -12.36
C ASN A 30 -6.72 -0.81 -10.91
N ILE A 31 -7.20 0.12 -10.06
CA ILE A 31 -6.70 0.22 -8.67
C ILE A 31 -7.15 -0.95 -7.79
N LEU A 32 -8.36 -1.47 -7.98
CA LEU A 32 -8.85 -2.62 -7.22
C LEU A 32 -8.00 -3.85 -7.47
N ASN A 33 -7.81 -4.22 -8.71
CA ASN A 33 -6.98 -5.37 -9.08
C ASN A 33 -5.51 -5.15 -8.73
N ALA A 34 -5.02 -3.93 -8.82
CA ALA A 34 -3.67 -3.57 -8.38
C ALA A 34 -3.50 -3.75 -6.87
N SER A 35 -4.49 -3.36 -6.07
CA SER A 35 -4.46 -3.59 -4.62
C SER A 35 -4.40 -5.07 -4.29
N LEU A 36 -5.20 -5.90 -4.97
CA LEU A 36 -5.19 -7.36 -4.78
C LEU A 36 -3.86 -7.97 -5.23
N LEU A 37 -3.29 -7.50 -6.31
CA LEU A 37 -1.98 -7.93 -6.78
C LEU A 37 -0.87 -7.54 -5.80
N ALA A 38 -0.94 -6.35 -5.22
CA ALA A 38 0.00 -5.91 -4.18
C ALA A 38 -0.10 -6.80 -2.93
N MET A 39 -1.31 -7.15 -2.49
CA MET A 39 -1.51 -8.10 -1.39
C MET A 39 -0.89 -9.46 -1.70
N LYS A 40 -1.13 -10.00 -2.89
CA LYS A 40 -0.56 -11.26 -3.35
C LYS A 40 0.96 -11.22 -3.31
N ARG A 41 1.58 -10.18 -3.85
CA ARG A 41 3.03 -9.98 -3.84
C ARG A 41 3.59 -9.88 -2.43
N ALA A 42 2.89 -9.16 -1.52
CA ALA A 42 3.29 -9.05 -0.12
C ALA A 42 3.32 -10.42 0.57
N ILE A 43 2.29 -11.22 0.37
CA ILE A 43 2.20 -12.58 0.94
C ILE A 43 3.29 -13.48 0.38
N LEU A 44 3.53 -13.45 -0.93
CA LEU A 44 4.56 -14.25 -1.58
C LEU A 44 5.99 -13.82 -1.19
N ASN A 45 6.16 -12.57 -0.77
CA ASN A 45 7.44 -12.05 -0.29
C ASN A 45 7.72 -12.36 1.19
N LEU A 46 6.78 -12.97 1.89
CA LEU A 46 7.02 -13.45 3.25
C LEU A 46 8.04 -14.60 3.25
N PRO A 47 8.97 -14.64 4.21
CA PRO A 47 9.92 -15.76 4.32
C PRO A 47 9.27 -17.11 4.62
N ILE A 48 8.07 -17.09 5.21
CA ILE A 48 7.32 -18.29 5.60
C ILE A 48 5.90 -18.17 5.05
N LYS A 49 5.37 -19.27 4.50
CA LYS A 49 3.97 -19.33 4.04
C LYS A 49 3.03 -19.25 5.25
N PRO A 50 2.13 -18.26 5.32
CA PRO A 50 1.17 -18.18 6.42
C PRO A 50 0.11 -19.27 6.34
N ALA A 51 -0.36 -19.72 7.50
CA ALA A 51 -1.46 -20.69 7.60
C ALA A 51 -2.83 -20.02 7.36
N LEU A 52 -2.96 -18.75 7.71
CA LEU A 52 -4.17 -17.94 7.53
C LEU A 52 -3.79 -16.51 7.21
N VAL A 53 -4.46 -15.91 6.25
CA VAL A 53 -4.32 -14.51 5.89
C VAL A 53 -5.58 -13.75 6.29
N LEU A 54 -5.41 -12.65 7.02
CA LEU A 54 -6.46 -11.72 7.34
C LEU A 54 -6.36 -10.51 6.41
N VAL A 55 -7.42 -10.21 5.71
CA VAL A 55 -7.46 -9.12 4.71
C VAL A 55 -8.39 -8.02 5.19
N ASP A 56 -7.88 -6.79 5.21
CA ASP A 56 -8.70 -5.61 5.47
C ASP A 56 -9.55 -5.29 4.23
N GLY A 57 -10.86 -5.45 4.35
CA GLY A 57 -11.80 -5.19 3.28
C GLY A 57 -12.69 -6.37 2.95
N ILE A 58 -13.20 -6.39 1.72
CA ILE A 58 -14.19 -7.37 1.26
C ILE A 58 -13.68 -8.26 0.12
N TYR A 59 -12.55 -7.94 -0.49
CA TYR A 59 -11.97 -8.69 -1.60
C TYR A 59 -10.71 -9.44 -1.17
N LYS A 60 -10.48 -10.60 -1.76
CA LYS A 60 -9.32 -11.46 -1.47
C LYS A 60 -8.39 -11.55 -2.67
N PRO A 61 -7.06 -11.56 -2.46
CA PRO A 61 -6.12 -11.87 -3.52
C PRO A 61 -6.26 -13.34 -3.97
N ASP A 62 -5.88 -13.62 -5.20
CA ASP A 62 -5.92 -14.96 -5.78
C ASP A 62 -4.70 -15.77 -5.34
N LEU A 63 -4.85 -16.48 -4.23
CA LEU A 63 -3.85 -17.39 -3.66
C LEU A 63 -4.53 -18.60 -3.04
N ASN A 64 -3.86 -19.74 -3.11
CA ASN A 64 -4.34 -20.98 -2.50
C ASN A 64 -3.90 -21.07 -1.02
N ILE A 65 -4.33 -20.10 -0.23
CA ILE A 65 -4.08 -20.02 1.22
C ILE A 65 -5.41 -19.64 1.87
N PRO A 66 -5.77 -20.23 3.03
CA PRO A 66 -6.96 -19.83 3.77
C PRO A 66 -6.95 -18.34 4.08
N MET A 67 -8.03 -17.63 3.77
CA MET A 67 -8.15 -16.20 3.95
C MET A 67 -9.46 -15.82 4.59
N LYS A 68 -9.43 -14.78 5.42
CA LYS A 68 -10.60 -14.16 6.02
C LYS A 68 -10.60 -12.66 5.75
N THR A 69 -11.67 -12.16 5.16
CA THR A 69 -11.87 -10.72 4.95
C THR A 69 -12.55 -10.10 6.17
N ILE A 70 -12.07 -8.94 6.59
CA ILE A 70 -12.57 -8.25 7.78
C ILE A 70 -12.78 -6.78 7.40
N ILE A 71 -14.02 -6.32 7.42
CA ILE A 71 -14.35 -4.90 7.17
C ILE A 71 -13.85 -4.08 8.36
N GLY A 72 -13.07 -3.04 8.07
CA GLY A 72 -12.45 -2.21 9.12
C GLY A 72 -11.43 -2.98 9.96
N GLY A 73 -10.77 -3.97 9.36
CA GLY A 73 -9.84 -4.86 10.05
C GLY A 73 -8.68 -4.14 10.72
N ASP A 74 -8.23 -3.01 10.18
CA ASP A 74 -7.16 -2.19 10.75
C ASP A 74 -7.50 -1.63 12.13
N SER A 75 -8.78 -1.47 12.47
CA SER A 75 -9.24 -1.03 13.78
C SER A 75 -9.68 -2.17 14.71
N ILE A 76 -9.78 -3.39 14.22
CA ILE A 76 -10.29 -4.57 14.95
C ILE A 76 -9.18 -5.60 15.21
N GLU A 77 -8.30 -5.85 14.23
CA GLU A 77 -7.27 -6.88 14.29
C GLU A 77 -5.87 -6.27 14.39
N ASP A 78 -5.13 -6.64 15.43
CA ASP A 78 -3.79 -6.11 15.70
C ASP A 78 -2.81 -6.41 14.57
N ALA A 79 -2.87 -7.60 13.96
CA ALA A 79 -2.01 -7.97 12.85
C ALA A 79 -2.25 -7.09 11.62
N ILE A 80 -3.51 -6.77 11.31
CA ILE A 80 -3.87 -5.87 10.20
C ILE A 80 -3.44 -4.44 10.54
N SER A 81 -3.67 -3.99 11.76
CA SER A 81 -3.23 -2.66 12.22
C SER A 81 -1.71 -2.50 12.09
N ALA A 82 -0.94 -3.47 12.55
CA ALA A 82 0.52 -3.46 12.44
C ALA A 82 0.98 -3.44 10.97
N ALA A 83 0.38 -4.26 10.11
CA ALA A 83 0.68 -4.28 8.69
C ALA A 83 0.39 -2.94 8.02
N SER A 84 -0.73 -2.31 8.35
CA SER A 84 -1.11 -1.01 7.78
C SER A 84 -0.13 0.11 8.18
N ILE A 85 0.36 0.08 9.42
CA ILE A 85 1.37 1.05 9.90
C ILE A 85 2.69 0.89 9.13
N ILE A 86 3.16 -0.33 8.97
CA ILE A 86 4.40 -0.63 8.23
C ILE A 86 4.26 -0.19 6.76
N ALA A 87 3.16 -0.51 6.13
CA ALA A 87 2.88 -0.12 4.74
C ALA A 87 2.84 1.41 4.59
N LYS A 88 2.20 2.10 5.54
CA LYS A 88 2.13 3.56 5.54
C LYS A 88 3.51 4.20 5.66
N VAL A 89 4.32 3.75 6.61
CA VAL A 89 5.68 4.28 6.80
C VAL A 89 6.53 4.08 5.53
N TYR A 90 6.46 2.89 4.93
CA TYR A 90 7.17 2.60 3.70
C TYR A 90 6.73 3.55 2.56
N ARG A 91 5.41 3.71 2.37
CA ARG A 91 4.88 4.59 1.33
C ARG A 91 5.24 6.06 1.57
N ASP A 92 5.14 6.54 2.80
CA ASP A 92 5.49 7.92 3.15
C ASP A 92 6.97 8.20 2.83
N ASN A 93 7.86 7.27 3.15
CA ASN A 93 9.28 7.38 2.82
C ASN A 93 9.52 7.36 1.31
N LEU A 94 8.80 6.49 0.59
CA LEU A 94 8.86 6.44 -0.88
C LEU A 94 8.41 7.77 -1.50
N MET A 95 7.36 8.38 -0.97
CA MET A 95 6.87 9.68 -1.45
C MET A 95 7.85 10.83 -1.17
N ILE A 96 8.59 10.77 -0.07
CA ILE A 96 9.67 11.71 0.22
C ILE A 96 10.78 11.59 -0.85
N GLU A 97 11.17 10.37 -1.20
CA GLU A 97 12.16 10.14 -2.26
C GLU A 97 11.65 10.60 -3.64
N TYR A 98 10.41 10.34 -3.96
CA TYR A 98 9.80 10.85 -5.20
C TYR A 98 9.69 12.38 -5.21
N ASN A 99 9.48 13.01 -4.05
CA ASN A 99 9.47 14.47 -3.94
C ASN A 99 10.82 15.08 -4.32
N LYS A 100 11.92 14.42 -3.97
CA LYS A 100 13.27 14.83 -4.37
C LYS A 100 13.49 14.71 -5.88
N LYS A 101 13.00 13.62 -6.47
CA LYS A 101 13.15 13.33 -7.90
C LYS A 101 12.20 14.16 -8.77
N TYR A 102 11.00 14.42 -8.28
CA TYR A 102 9.94 15.17 -8.97
C TYR A 102 9.42 16.30 -8.06
N PRO A 103 10.18 17.39 -7.85
CA PRO A 103 9.86 18.38 -6.82
C PRO A 103 8.62 19.24 -7.10
N ASP A 104 8.11 19.23 -8.33
CA ASP A 104 7.03 20.14 -8.76
C ASP A 104 5.66 19.77 -8.16
N TYR A 105 5.48 18.56 -7.62
CA TYR A 105 4.15 18.03 -7.26
C TYR A 105 3.89 17.95 -5.76
N ASN A 106 4.90 18.22 -4.94
CA ASN A 106 4.80 18.13 -3.47
C ASN A 106 4.30 16.76 -2.97
N PHE A 107 4.86 15.69 -3.50
CA PHE A 107 4.53 14.31 -3.10
C PHE A 107 4.78 14.02 -1.63
N LYS A 108 5.72 14.72 -1.03
CA LYS A 108 6.00 14.64 0.42
C LYS A 108 4.75 14.97 1.25
N LYS A 109 3.93 15.91 0.81
CA LYS A 109 2.71 16.35 1.50
C LYS A 109 1.48 15.57 1.05
N ASN A 110 1.23 15.48 -0.26
CA ASN A 110 0.00 14.90 -0.79
C ASN A 110 0.03 13.37 -0.92
N LYS A 111 1.20 12.74 -0.83
CA LYS A 111 1.36 11.26 -0.94
C LYS A 111 0.80 10.68 -2.25
N GLY A 112 0.70 11.48 -3.29
CA GLY A 112 0.12 11.10 -4.57
C GLY A 112 -1.39 11.25 -4.66
N TYR A 113 -2.05 11.70 -3.59
CA TYR A 113 -3.49 11.93 -3.63
C TYR A 113 -3.86 13.18 -4.45
N GLY A 114 -5.09 13.20 -4.96
CA GLY A 114 -5.63 14.27 -5.79
C GLY A 114 -6.06 15.50 -5.00
N THR A 115 -5.13 16.18 -4.36
CA THR A 115 -5.36 17.47 -3.72
C THR A 115 -5.48 18.57 -4.78
N LYS A 116 -6.06 19.72 -4.42
CA LYS A 116 -6.13 20.90 -5.33
C LYS A 116 -4.75 21.33 -5.78
N GLU A 117 -3.77 21.34 -4.87
CA GLU A 117 -2.38 21.67 -5.16
C GLU A 117 -1.75 20.70 -6.16
N HIS A 118 -2.01 19.40 -6.01
CA HIS A 118 -1.49 18.36 -6.91
C HIS A 118 -2.09 18.53 -8.32
N PHE A 119 -3.40 18.71 -8.44
CA PHE A 119 -4.05 18.97 -9.74
C PHE A 119 -3.56 20.27 -10.38
N PHE A 120 -3.36 21.31 -9.60
CA PHE A 120 -2.79 22.56 -10.08
C PHE A 120 -1.38 22.34 -10.64
N ALA A 121 -0.54 21.61 -9.93
CA ALA A 121 0.82 21.27 -10.38
C ALA A 121 0.79 20.48 -11.69
N ILE A 122 -0.13 19.53 -11.85
CA ILE A 122 -0.31 18.78 -13.09
C ILE A 122 -0.72 19.70 -14.24
N GLN A 123 -1.61 20.66 -14.01
CA GLN A 123 -2.01 21.63 -15.03
C GLN A 123 -0.84 22.51 -15.49
N GLN A 124 0.02 22.91 -14.57
CA GLN A 124 1.16 23.79 -14.86
C GLN A 124 2.36 23.06 -15.48
N LYS A 125 2.66 21.86 -15.01
CA LYS A 125 3.87 21.12 -15.34
C LYS A 125 3.65 19.86 -16.17
N GLY A 126 2.39 19.44 -16.34
CA GLY A 126 2.06 18.14 -16.90
C GLY A 126 2.31 17.00 -15.89
N ILE A 127 2.22 15.76 -16.36
CA ILE A 127 2.46 14.59 -15.54
C ILE A 127 3.93 14.19 -15.58
N CYS A 128 4.38 13.47 -14.55
CA CYS A 128 5.68 12.81 -14.55
C CYS A 128 5.53 11.29 -14.75
N THR A 129 6.64 10.57 -14.80
CA THR A 129 6.69 9.14 -15.11
C THR A 129 5.87 8.26 -14.16
N ILE A 130 5.71 8.68 -12.90
CA ILE A 130 5.03 7.89 -11.87
C ILE A 130 3.54 8.20 -11.71
N HIS A 131 2.98 9.12 -12.48
CA HIS A 131 1.54 9.41 -12.43
C HIS A 131 0.71 8.24 -12.97
N ARG A 132 -0.41 7.96 -12.29
CA ARG A 132 -1.41 6.97 -12.72
C ARG A 132 -2.31 7.63 -13.76
N LYS A 133 -2.06 7.36 -15.03
CA LYS A 133 -2.73 8.04 -16.15
C LYS A 133 -4.22 7.76 -16.23
N SER A 134 -4.65 6.60 -15.72
CA SER A 134 -6.06 6.19 -15.71
C SER A 134 -6.91 6.92 -14.65
N PHE A 135 -6.27 7.57 -13.68
CA PHE A 135 -6.99 8.29 -12.63
C PHE A 135 -7.61 9.56 -13.15
N LYS A 136 -8.83 9.88 -12.66
CA LYS A 136 -9.57 11.07 -13.03
C LYS A 136 -8.76 12.34 -12.77
N GLY A 137 -8.71 13.23 -13.78
CA GLY A 137 -8.02 14.52 -13.68
C GLY A 137 -6.52 14.49 -13.91
N VAL A 138 -5.91 13.32 -14.12
CA VAL A 138 -4.47 13.19 -14.39
C VAL A 138 -4.17 13.53 -15.84
N LEU A 139 -4.89 12.92 -16.77
CA LEU A 139 -4.95 13.38 -18.17
C LEU A 139 -6.22 14.19 -18.35
N ASN A 140 -6.16 15.23 -19.17
CA ASN A 140 -7.30 16.10 -19.47
C ASN A 140 -8.39 15.33 -20.24
N LYS A 141 -9.08 14.44 -19.55
CA LYS A 141 -10.23 13.70 -20.10
C LYS A 141 -11.46 13.89 -19.23
#